data_6374a2cde910b25243a258609d5736cc
#
_entry.id   6374a2cde910b25243a258609d5736cc
#
_cell.length_a   1.000
_cell.length_b   1.000
_cell.length_c   1.000
_cell.angle_alpha   90.00
_cell.angle_beta   90.00
_cell.angle_gamma   90.00
#
_symmetry.space_group_name_H-M   'P 1'
#
loop_
_entity.id
_entity.type
_entity.pdbx_description
1 polymer ?
#
loop_
_entity_poly.entity_id
_entity_poly.type
_entity_poly.pdbx_seq_one_letter_code
_entity_poly.pdbx_strand_id
1 'polypeptide(L)'
;LRARRDELGITDKIAVMGFSAGGMLSGNCATHYDAGDTAASDPVERFSCRPDAAVLGYGAFATVAFPAGIFANPFKDDDRSEKLYLAPEKNITCDPPPFFIWQTNSDDPRNSFVLGAALTEAGVPFELHCFPDGVHGLALADGNNDLYMDIPHVAHWAGLCAEWLHGLGL
;
A
#
# COMPACT_ATOMS: atom_id res chain seq x y z
N LEU A 1 -9.30 15.21 1.81
CA LEU A 1 -8.17 16.07 1.44
C LEU A 1 -8.52 16.90 0.21
N ARG A 2 -8.84 16.31 -0.96
CA ARG A 2 -9.10 17.04 -2.21
C ARG A 2 -10.16 18.12 -2.08
N ALA A 3 -11.27 17.87 -1.40
CA ALA A 3 -12.34 18.85 -1.16
C ALA A 3 -11.88 20.07 -0.35
N ARG A 4 -10.78 19.98 0.37
CA ARG A 4 -10.24 21.01 1.26
C ARG A 4 -8.82 21.43 0.88
N ARG A 5 -8.36 21.13 -0.32
CA ARG A 5 -6.97 21.35 -0.75
C ARG A 5 -6.52 22.79 -0.61
N ASP A 6 -7.37 23.74 -1.01
CA ASP A 6 -7.03 25.16 -0.96
C ASP A 6 -6.92 25.65 0.50
N GLU A 7 -7.80 25.16 1.38
CA GLU A 7 -7.74 25.42 2.83
C GLU A 7 -6.48 24.84 3.47
N LEU A 8 -6.08 23.64 3.04
CA LEU A 8 -4.91 22.92 3.58
C LEU A 8 -3.59 23.35 2.94
N GLY A 9 -3.63 24.14 1.86
CA GLY A 9 -2.44 24.56 1.13
C GLY A 9 -1.69 23.41 0.48
N ILE A 10 -2.41 22.35 0.05
CA ILE A 10 -1.84 21.16 -0.59
C ILE A 10 -2.17 21.11 -2.08
N THR A 11 -1.45 20.26 -2.82
CA THR A 11 -1.72 19.99 -4.24
C THR A 11 -2.91 19.05 -4.41
N ASP A 12 -3.31 18.77 -5.64
CA ASP A 12 -4.30 17.75 -5.99
C ASP A 12 -3.78 16.34 -5.83
N LYS A 13 -2.45 16.19 -5.85
CA LYS A 13 -1.80 14.88 -5.79
C LYS A 13 -1.70 14.38 -4.36
N ILE A 14 -2.16 13.18 -4.14
CA ILE A 14 -2.25 12.56 -2.83
C ILE A 14 -1.70 11.13 -2.93
N ALA A 15 -0.64 10.84 -2.18
CA ALA A 15 -0.20 9.48 -1.97
C ALA A 15 -0.84 8.88 -0.71
N VAL A 16 -1.10 7.58 -0.73
CA VAL A 16 -1.43 6.80 0.46
C VAL A 16 -0.22 5.97 0.85
N MET A 17 0.11 5.94 2.15
CA MET A 17 1.22 5.15 2.67
C MET A 17 0.76 4.35 3.89
N GLY A 18 1.18 3.10 3.97
CA GLY A 18 0.88 2.27 5.12
C GLY A 18 1.82 1.09 5.29
N PHE A 19 1.87 0.62 6.52
CA PHE A 19 2.74 -0.47 6.96
C PHE A 19 1.93 -1.56 7.63
N SER A 20 2.31 -2.82 7.47
CA SER A 20 1.61 -3.95 8.09
C SER A 20 0.13 -3.98 7.68
N ALA A 21 -0.80 -3.95 8.61
CA ALA A 21 -2.23 -3.79 8.34
C ALA A 21 -2.55 -2.49 7.60
N GLY A 22 -1.82 -1.40 7.89
CA GLY A 22 -1.90 -0.14 7.15
C GLY A 22 -1.42 -0.28 5.71
N GLY A 23 -0.43 -1.13 5.44
CA GLY A 23 0.01 -1.47 4.08
C GLY A 23 -1.08 -2.17 3.29
N MET A 24 -1.77 -3.16 3.89
CA MET A 24 -2.93 -3.80 3.31
C MET A 24 -4.04 -2.78 3.03
N LEU A 25 -4.36 -1.92 3.99
CA LEU A 25 -5.37 -0.88 3.82
C LEU A 25 -5.02 0.09 2.69
N SER A 26 -3.76 0.52 2.59
CA SER A 26 -3.30 1.40 1.51
C SER A 26 -3.38 0.73 0.14
N GLY A 27 -3.06 -0.57 0.07
CA GLY A 27 -3.25 -1.36 -1.15
C GLY A 27 -4.71 -1.45 -1.56
N ASN A 28 -5.61 -1.66 -0.60
CA ASN A 28 -7.06 -1.66 -0.86
C ASN A 28 -7.57 -0.28 -1.27
N CYS A 29 -7.10 0.81 -0.67
CA CYS A 29 -7.43 2.16 -1.13
C CYS A 29 -7.01 2.41 -2.58
N ALA A 30 -5.91 1.80 -3.02
CA ALA A 30 -5.40 1.94 -4.37
C ALA A 30 -6.14 1.06 -5.41
N THR A 31 -6.88 0.03 -4.96
CA THR A 31 -7.58 -0.92 -5.85
C THR A 31 -9.10 -0.85 -5.76
N HIS A 32 -9.68 -0.22 -4.72
CA HIS A 32 -11.11 -0.11 -4.47
C HIS A 32 -11.62 1.35 -4.43
N TYR A 33 -10.99 2.22 -5.19
CA TYR A 33 -11.38 3.62 -5.26
C TYR A 33 -12.63 3.82 -6.15
N ASP A 34 -13.27 4.97 -5.99
CA ASP A 34 -14.31 5.48 -6.89
C ASP A 34 -13.89 6.81 -7.54
N ALA A 35 -14.63 7.20 -8.57
CA ALA A 35 -14.39 8.44 -9.30
C ALA A 35 -15.01 9.68 -8.62
N GLY A 36 -15.77 9.49 -7.55
CA GLY A 36 -16.62 10.52 -6.96
C GLY A 36 -17.92 10.74 -7.75
N ASP A 37 -18.90 11.36 -7.11
CA ASP A 37 -20.17 11.75 -7.72
C ASP A 37 -20.31 13.27 -7.71
N THR A 38 -20.11 13.91 -8.86
CA THR A 38 -20.19 15.38 -9.01
C THR A 38 -21.56 15.97 -8.62
N ALA A 39 -22.61 15.15 -8.57
CA ALA A 39 -23.95 15.53 -8.18
C ALA A 39 -24.26 15.28 -6.69
N ALA A 40 -23.31 14.68 -5.94
CA ALA A 40 -23.50 14.40 -4.53
C ALA A 40 -23.83 15.66 -3.72
N SER A 41 -24.69 15.52 -2.73
CA SER A 41 -25.02 16.61 -1.82
C SER A 41 -23.87 16.99 -0.90
N ASP A 42 -23.09 16.00 -0.44
CA ASP A 42 -21.85 16.23 0.31
C ASP A 42 -20.73 16.63 -0.66
N PRO A 43 -20.11 17.81 -0.47
CA PRO A 43 -18.98 18.25 -1.29
C PRO A 43 -17.79 17.28 -1.29
N VAL A 44 -17.59 16.49 -0.24
CA VAL A 44 -16.49 15.50 -0.14
C VAL A 44 -16.69 14.38 -1.14
N GLU A 45 -17.90 13.88 -1.27
CA GLU A 45 -18.27 12.77 -2.17
C GLU A 45 -18.15 13.14 -3.66
N ARG A 46 -17.95 14.41 -3.99
CA ARG A 46 -17.78 14.88 -5.39
C ARG A 46 -16.39 14.60 -5.94
N PHE A 47 -15.45 14.25 -5.08
CA PHE A 47 -14.05 14.02 -5.45
C PHE A 47 -13.73 12.53 -5.45
N SER A 48 -12.94 12.11 -6.44
CA SER A 48 -12.41 10.75 -6.46
C SER A 48 -11.58 10.45 -5.20
N CYS A 49 -11.76 9.25 -4.64
CA CYS A 49 -10.92 8.74 -3.55
C CYS A 49 -9.67 7.99 -4.07
N ARG A 50 -9.45 7.92 -5.40
CA ARG A 50 -8.27 7.31 -5.98
C ARG A 50 -7.00 8.05 -5.54
N PRO A 51 -6.02 7.39 -4.90
CA PRO A 51 -4.73 8.00 -4.66
C PRO A 51 -3.93 8.17 -5.97
N ASP A 52 -2.96 9.07 -5.98
CA ASP A 52 -2.05 9.28 -7.11
C ASP A 52 -0.82 8.38 -7.04
N ALA A 53 -0.52 7.84 -5.85
CA ALA A 53 0.49 6.82 -5.60
C ALA A 53 0.15 6.02 -4.35
N ALA A 54 0.62 4.77 -4.26
CA ALA A 54 0.48 3.91 -3.09
C ALA A 54 1.85 3.39 -2.63
N VAL A 55 2.16 3.59 -1.35
CA VAL A 55 3.39 3.10 -0.70
C VAL A 55 3.01 2.03 0.31
N LEU A 56 3.52 0.82 0.10
CA LEU A 56 3.13 -0.38 0.83
C LEU A 56 4.35 -1.01 1.52
N GLY A 57 4.41 -0.95 2.84
CA GLY A 57 5.47 -1.58 3.63
C GLY A 57 4.98 -2.86 4.33
N TYR A 58 5.68 -3.96 4.13
CA TYR A 58 5.53 -5.26 4.82
C TYR A 58 4.11 -5.65 5.19
N GLY A 59 3.16 -5.48 4.29
CA GLY A 59 1.75 -5.80 4.52
C GLY A 59 1.30 -7.12 3.90
N ALA A 60 0.06 -7.49 4.20
CA ALA A 60 -0.63 -8.61 3.57
C ALA A 60 -1.27 -8.14 2.27
N PHE A 61 -0.57 -8.27 1.16
CA PHE A 61 -1.00 -7.75 -0.15
C PHE A 61 -1.61 -8.80 -1.06
N ALA A 62 -1.51 -10.07 -0.67
CA ALA A 62 -1.91 -11.17 -1.52
C ALA A 62 -2.57 -12.30 -0.72
N THR A 63 -3.38 -13.10 -1.40
CA THR A 63 -4.09 -14.24 -0.82
C THR A 63 -3.18 -15.25 -0.13
N VAL A 64 -1.89 -15.28 -0.46
CA VAL A 64 -0.89 -16.12 0.20
C VAL A 64 -0.66 -15.78 1.68
N ALA A 65 -1.01 -14.54 2.09
CA ALA A 65 -0.90 -14.11 3.48
C ALA A 65 -2.00 -14.67 4.39
N PHE A 66 -3.16 -14.96 3.83
CA PHE A 66 -4.35 -15.31 4.60
C PHE A 66 -4.36 -16.70 5.24
N PRO A 67 -3.64 -17.72 4.74
CA PRO A 67 -3.56 -19.00 5.43
C PRO A 67 -2.66 -19.00 6.66
N ALA A 68 -1.77 -18.03 6.83
CA ALA A 68 -0.62 -18.11 7.75
C ALA A 68 -0.74 -17.24 9.01
N GLY A 69 -1.92 -17.00 9.52
CA GLY A 69 -2.06 -16.80 10.94
C GLY A 69 -1.80 -15.41 11.56
N ILE A 70 -1.18 -14.42 10.92
CA ILE A 70 -1.16 -13.05 11.48
C ILE A 70 -2.57 -12.44 11.41
N PHE A 71 -3.31 -12.82 10.41
CA PHE A 71 -4.75 -12.56 10.29
C PHE A 71 -5.57 -13.84 10.52
N ALA A 72 -5.08 -14.73 11.36
CA ALA A 72 -5.89 -15.82 11.85
C ALA A 72 -7.09 -15.23 12.56
N ASN A 73 -8.04 -14.85 11.75
CA ASN A 73 -9.38 -14.50 12.12
C ASN A 73 -9.78 -13.03 12.37
N PRO A 74 -9.51 -12.05 11.48
CA PRO A 74 -10.45 -10.96 11.36
C PRO A 74 -11.73 -11.42 10.66
N PHE A 75 -11.67 -12.54 9.90
CA PHE A 75 -12.77 -13.08 9.12
C PHE A 75 -13.40 -14.25 9.86
N LYS A 76 -14.61 -14.06 10.31
CA LYS A 76 -15.42 -15.19 10.80
C LYS A 76 -15.56 -16.16 9.64
N ASP A 77 -15.13 -17.41 9.90
CA ASP A 77 -15.29 -18.55 9.00
C ASP A 77 -14.81 -18.28 7.55
N ASP A 78 -13.88 -19.00 7.10
CA ASP A 78 -13.35 -19.22 5.75
C ASP A 78 -14.06 -18.56 4.54
N ASP A 79 -14.54 -17.32 4.71
CA ASP A 79 -15.18 -16.58 3.64
C ASP A 79 -14.16 -16.17 2.59
N ARG A 80 -14.07 -17.03 1.57
CA ARG A 80 -13.18 -16.85 0.43
C ARG A 80 -13.47 -15.53 -0.31
N SER A 81 -14.72 -15.05 -0.30
CA SER A 81 -15.11 -13.84 -1.02
C SER A 81 -14.51 -12.59 -0.37
N GLU A 82 -14.53 -12.52 0.95
CA GLU A 82 -13.94 -11.42 1.72
C GLU A 82 -12.41 -11.39 1.60
N LYS A 83 -11.77 -12.57 1.68
CA LYS A 83 -10.33 -12.69 1.45
C LYS A 83 -9.92 -12.21 0.06
N LEU A 84 -10.67 -12.57 -0.97
CA LEU A 84 -10.43 -12.13 -2.34
C LEU A 84 -10.67 -10.62 -2.48
N TYR A 85 -11.69 -10.08 -1.85
CA TYR A 85 -11.97 -8.64 -1.86
C TYR A 85 -10.85 -7.84 -1.20
N LEU A 86 -10.29 -8.32 -0.09
CA LEU A 86 -9.21 -7.63 0.64
C LEU A 86 -7.81 -7.91 0.12
N ALA A 87 -7.66 -8.69 -0.93
CA ALA A 87 -6.36 -9.00 -1.53
C ALA A 87 -6.09 -8.07 -2.72
N PRO A 88 -5.23 -7.04 -2.58
CA PRO A 88 -4.95 -6.07 -3.66
C PRO A 88 -4.61 -6.73 -4.99
N GLU A 89 -3.85 -7.84 -4.99
CA GLU A 89 -3.46 -8.55 -6.22
C GLU A 89 -4.64 -9.15 -7.01
N LYS A 90 -5.80 -9.29 -6.39
CA LYS A 90 -7.04 -9.77 -7.06
C LYS A 90 -7.93 -8.64 -7.55
N ASN A 91 -7.64 -7.43 -7.14
CA ASN A 91 -8.49 -6.26 -7.37
C ASN A 91 -7.81 -5.18 -8.19
N ILE A 92 -6.73 -5.51 -8.91
CA ILE A 92 -6.09 -4.61 -9.87
C ILE A 92 -7.00 -4.53 -11.09
N THR A 93 -7.92 -3.55 -11.04
CA THR A 93 -8.90 -3.32 -12.10
C THR A 93 -8.45 -2.14 -12.99
N CYS A 94 -9.38 -1.33 -13.48
CA CYS A 94 -9.05 -0.23 -14.36
C CYS A 94 -8.26 0.89 -13.64
N ASP A 95 -7.13 1.30 -14.22
CA ASP A 95 -6.36 2.50 -13.86
C ASP A 95 -5.96 2.62 -12.36
N PRO A 96 -5.33 1.63 -11.73
CA PRO A 96 -4.79 1.81 -10.39
C PRO A 96 -3.59 2.80 -10.41
N PRO A 97 -3.24 3.44 -9.29
CA PRO A 97 -2.06 4.30 -9.23
C PRO A 97 -0.78 3.48 -9.33
N PRO A 98 0.38 4.11 -9.55
CA PRO A 98 1.67 3.45 -9.40
C PRO A 98 1.92 3.07 -7.93
N PHE A 99 2.71 2.01 -7.72
CA PHE A 99 3.01 1.43 -6.41
C PHE A 99 4.50 1.50 -6.09
N PHE A 100 4.82 1.84 -4.84
CA PHE A 100 6.11 1.57 -4.22
C PHE A 100 5.92 0.51 -3.14
N ILE A 101 6.65 -0.60 -3.22
CA ILE A 101 6.46 -1.76 -2.35
C ILE A 101 7.81 -2.10 -1.71
N TRP A 102 7.83 -2.35 -0.40
CA TRP A 102 9.02 -2.87 0.23
C TRP A 102 8.71 -3.93 1.29
N GLN A 103 9.63 -4.87 1.45
CA GLN A 103 9.50 -6.04 2.29
C GLN A 103 10.88 -6.54 2.74
N THR A 104 10.93 -7.38 3.76
CA THR A 104 12.12 -8.11 4.17
C THR A 104 11.94 -9.62 3.98
N ASN A 105 13.03 -10.36 3.79
CA ASN A 105 12.98 -11.81 3.55
C ASN A 105 12.43 -12.60 4.73
N SER A 106 12.61 -12.09 5.94
CA SER A 106 12.13 -12.76 7.17
C SER A 106 10.65 -12.51 7.46
N ASP A 107 9.98 -11.70 6.65
CA ASP A 107 8.56 -11.33 6.82
C ASP A 107 7.74 -11.66 5.57
N ASP A 108 7.81 -12.89 5.15
CA ASP A 108 7.12 -13.50 4.01
C ASP A 108 7.05 -12.64 2.74
N PRO A 109 8.14 -12.53 1.98
CA PRO A 109 8.22 -11.67 0.80
C PRO A 109 7.30 -12.10 -0.34
N ARG A 110 6.68 -13.29 -0.27
CA ARG A 110 5.75 -13.79 -1.29
C ARG A 110 4.59 -12.83 -1.52
N ASN A 111 4.14 -12.12 -0.48
CA ASN A 111 3.11 -11.09 -0.59
C ASN A 111 3.46 -10.04 -1.63
N SER A 112 4.64 -9.47 -1.51
CA SER A 112 5.14 -8.43 -2.42
C SER A 112 5.39 -8.97 -3.82
N PHE A 113 5.94 -10.20 -3.94
CA PHE A 113 6.20 -10.81 -5.25
C PHE A 113 4.92 -11.13 -6.02
N VAL A 114 3.90 -11.65 -5.33
CA VAL A 114 2.60 -11.96 -5.96
C VAL A 114 1.90 -10.67 -6.40
N LEU A 115 1.92 -9.63 -5.58
CA LEU A 115 1.39 -8.32 -5.97
C LEU A 115 2.17 -7.74 -7.15
N GLY A 116 3.51 -7.77 -7.11
CA GLY A 116 4.35 -7.28 -8.21
C GLY A 116 4.11 -8.01 -9.53
N ALA A 117 3.90 -9.33 -9.48
CA ALA A 117 3.51 -10.12 -10.66
C ALA A 117 2.17 -9.66 -11.23
N ALA A 118 1.16 -9.47 -10.37
CA ALA A 118 -0.17 -9.01 -10.79
C ALA A 118 -0.13 -7.58 -11.37
N LEU A 119 0.67 -6.68 -10.79
CA LEU A 119 0.89 -5.33 -11.32
C LEU A 119 1.56 -5.37 -12.70
N THR A 120 2.53 -6.28 -12.88
CA THR A 120 3.20 -6.49 -14.17
C THR A 120 2.22 -6.96 -15.24
N GLU A 121 1.37 -7.95 -14.93
CA GLU A 121 0.34 -8.45 -15.84
C GLU A 121 -0.67 -7.37 -16.23
N ALA A 122 -0.99 -6.48 -15.29
CA ALA A 122 -1.91 -5.36 -15.52
C ALA A 122 -1.24 -4.14 -16.20
N GLY A 123 0.07 -4.15 -16.40
CA GLY A 123 0.81 -3.02 -16.99
C GLY A 123 0.89 -1.79 -16.07
N VAL A 124 0.76 -1.98 -14.75
CA VAL A 124 0.81 -0.92 -13.75
C VAL A 124 2.25 -0.64 -13.33
N PRO A 125 2.72 0.61 -13.38
CA PRO A 125 4.06 0.94 -12.91
C PRO A 125 4.24 0.68 -11.41
N PHE A 126 5.36 0.06 -11.03
CA PHE A 126 5.72 -0.11 -9.63
C PHE A 126 7.23 -0.17 -9.43
N GLU A 127 7.64 0.09 -8.20
CA GLU A 127 8.99 -0.16 -7.70
C GLU A 127 8.89 -1.13 -6.51
N LEU A 128 9.75 -2.15 -6.44
CA LEU A 128 9.70 -3.17 -5.41
C LEU A 128 11.08 -3.46 -4.84
N HIS A 129 11.21 -3.38 -3.52
CA HIS A 129 12.41 -3.70 -2.78
C HIS A 129 12.16 -4.85 -1.80
N CYS A 130 13.04 -5.87 -1.83
CA CYS A 130 13.05 -6.96 -0.89
C CYS A 130 14.41 -7.04 -0.21
N PHE A 131 14.48 -6.60 1.04
CA PHE A 131 15.73 -6.55 1.80
C PHE A 131 16.05 -7.92 2.42
N PRO A 132 17.35 -8.30 2.49
CA PRO A 132 17.74 -9.61 3.03
C PRO A 132 17.51 -9.71 4.54
N ASP A 133 17.69 -8.60 5.26
CA ASP A 133 17.64 -8.51 6.71
C ASP A 133 16.38 -7.80 7.19
N GLY A 134 16.05 -8.00 8.46
CA GLY A 134 14.97 -7.30 9.14
C GLY A 134 13.84 -8.24 9.55
N VAL A 135 12.85 -7.66 10.19
CA VAL A 135 11.66 -8.35 10.71
C VAL A 135 10.42 -7.53 10.42
N HIS A 136 9.24 -8.05 10.75
CA HIS A 136 8.00 -7.28 10.69
C HIS A 136 8.02 -6.08 11.65
N GLY A 137 7.47 -4.94 11.24
CA GLY A 137 7.27 -3.79 12.14
C GLY A 137 8.43 -2.78 12.19
N LEU A 138 9.34 -2.79 11.25
CA LEU A 138 10.55 -1.93 11.26
C LEU A 138 10.28 -0.44 11.03
N ALA A 139 9.15 -0.04 10.48
CA ALA A 139 8.87 1.35 10.12
C ALA A 139 10.02 1.97 9.29
N LEU A 140 10.70 3.00 9.80
CA LEU A 140 11.86 3.60 9.13
C LEU A 140 13.15 2.79 9.26
N ALA A 141 13.17 1.74 10.08
CA ALA A 141 14.34 0.91 10.38
C ALA A 141 15.55 1.71 10.92
N ASP A 142 15.30 2.83 11.58
CA ASP A 142 16.26 3.81 12.08
C ASP A 142 16.41 3.79 13.62
N GLY A 143 15.95 2.73 14.27
CA GLY A 143 15.94 2.58 15.72
C GLY A 143 14.76 3.26 16.44
N ASN A 144 14.01 4.15 15.77
CA ASN A 144 12.84 4.84 16.33
C ASN A 144 11.53 4.05 16.06
N ASN A 145 11.58 2.75 16.21
CA ASN A 145 10.44 1.83 16.09
C ASN A 145 10.24 1.08 17.41
N ASP A 146 9.09 0.43 17.55
CA ASP A 146 8.75 -0.31 18.79
C ASP A 146 9.72 -1.48 19.09
N LEU A 147 10.50 -1.90 18.11
CA LEU A 147 11.48 -2.96 18.22
C LEU A 147 12.89 -2.46 18.58
N TYR A 148 13.10 -1.13 18.56
CA TYR A 148 14.41 -0.47 18.76
C TYR A 148 15.50 -1.00 17.83
N MET A 149 15.11 -1.43 16.61
CA MET A 149 16.03 -1.99 15.62
C MET A 149 16.46 -0.92 14.63
N ASP A 150 17.78 -0.70 14.57
CA ASP A 150 18.45 0.11 13.56
C ASP A 150 19.08 -0.82 12.52
N ILE A 151 18.56 -0.79 11.28
CA ILE A 151 19.07 -1.59 10.16
C ILE A 151 19.31 -0.65 8.98
N PRO A 152 20.50 -0.01 8.91
CA PRO A 152 20.79 1.03 7.93
C PRO A 152 20.52 0.63 6.48
N HIS A 153 20.76 -0.64 6.13
CA HIS A 153 20.48 -1.13 4.77
C HIS A 153 18.98 -1.11 4.45
N VAL A 154 18.14 -1.50 5.39
CA VAL A 154 16.67 -1.44 5.22
C VAL A 154 16.19 0.00 5.23
N ALA A 155 16.74 0.85 6.09
CA ALA A 155 16.37 2.27 6.20
C ALA A 155 16.49 3.05 4.88
N HIS A 156 17.28 2.57 3.92
CA HIS A 156 17.38 3.16 2.58
C HIS A 156 16.04 3.21 1.84
N TRP A 157 15.07 2.35 2.19
CA TRP A 157 13.76 2.36 1.54
C TRP A 157 13.11 3.75 1.56
N ALA A 158 13.28 4.49 2.64
CA ALA A 158 12.65 5.81 2.80
C ALA A 158 13.20 6.84 1.80
N GLY A 159 14.54 6.84 1.57
CA GLY A 159 15.17 7.67 0.56
C GLY A 159 14.74 7.30 -0.86
N LEU A 160 14.73 6.01 -1.17
CA LEU A 160 14.26 5.49 -2.46
C LEU A 160 12.79 5.86 -2.72
N CYS A 161 11.94 5.71 -1.71
CA CYS A 161 10.53 6.10 -1.78
C CYS A 161 10.36 7.60 -2.04
N ALA A 162 11.14 8.45 -1.36
CA ALA A 162 11.10 9.89 -1.56
C ALA A 162 11.51 10.27 -2.99
N GLU A 163 12.59 9.69 -3.52
CA GLU A 163 13.02 9.92 -4.90
C GLU A 163 11.96 9.46 -5.90
N TRP A 164 11.35 8.30 -5.66
CA TRP A 164 10.27 7.76 -6.49
C TRP A 164 9.04 8.68 -6.49
N LEU A 165 8.58 9.15 -5.33
CA LEU A 165 7.45 10.09 -5.21
C LEU A 165 7.76 11.41 -5.94
N HIS A 166 8.97 11.98 -5.77
CA HIS A 166 9.39 13.17 -6.50
C HIS A 166 9.37 12.94 -8.03
N GLY A 167 9.76 11.75 -8.49
CA GLY A 167 9.68 11.36 -9.90
C GLY A 167 8.26 11.38 -10.46
N LEU A 168 7.25 11.16 -9.62
CA LEU A 168 5.82 11.27 -9.96
C LEU A 168 5.27 12.70 -9.82
N GLY A 169 6.08 13.63 -9.29
CA GLY A 169 5.68 15.00 -9.01
C GLY A 169 4.80 15.14 -7.77
N LEU A 170 5.02 14.29 -6.79
CA LEU A 170 4.42 14.29 -5.45
C LEU A 170 5.36 14.93 -4.45
#